data_70783357354267de38fbb902b843c053
#
_entry.id   70783357354267de38fbb902b843c053
#
_cell.length_a   1.000
_cell.length_b   1.000
_cell.length_c   1.000
_cell.angle_alpha   90.00
_cell.angle_beta   90.00
_cell.angle_gamma   90.00
#
_symmetry.space_group_name_H-M   'P 1'
#
loop_
_entity.id
_entity.type
_entity.pdbx_description
1 polymer ?
#
loop_
_entity_poly.entity_id
_entity_poly.type
_entity_poly.pdbx_seq_one_letter_code
_entity_poly.pdbx_strand_id
1 'polypeptide(L)'
;LKRTRAAVEVIREHRQDKRVTALVIGALGRCGRGAIDCLVKSGVQLDDVARWDLQETSAKSGPYQEIVDSDLFINCIYLSKKIPPFVDAALLQQAGSNRRLGTIVDVSCDTTNPHNPIPIYSVNTTFERPTVGVPGVDGLEVISIDHLPTLLPRESSEAFSHDLLPSLLQLPYIQNDEHALDALQKEHAEGQGAVWARAEKLFQHHMADAVAHGA
;
A
#
# COMPACT_ATOMS: atom_id res chain seq x y z
N LEU A 1 -0.14 -4.90 20.12
CA LEU A 1 -0.01 -6.35 19.88
C LEU A 1 -0.89 -7.23 20.80
N LYS A 2 -1.01 -6.97 22.13
CA LYS A 2 -1.90 -7.79 23.00
C LYS A 2 -3.37 -7.71 22.57
N ARG A 3 -3.87 -6.50 22.27
CA ARG A 3 -5.27 -6.30 21.83
C ARG A 3 -5.51 -6.90 20.44
N THR A 4 -4.56 -6.78 19.51
CA THR A 4 -4.69 -7.35 18.17
C THR A 4 -4.68 -8.87 18.20
N ARG A 5 -3.83 -9.48 19.03
CA ARG A 5 -3.85 -10.94 19.25
C ARG A 5 -5.18 -11.42 19.80
N ALA A 6 -5.73 -10.73 20.81
CA ALA A 6 -7.04 -11.07 21.34
C ALA A 6 -8.16 -10.97 20.29
N ALA A 7 -8.11 -9.95 19.43
CA ALA A 7 -9.07 -9.81 18.32
C ALA A 7 -8.95 -10.94 17.30
N VAL A 8 -7.73 -11.34 16.93
CA VAL A 8 -7.49 -12.48 16.04
C VAL A 8 -8.04 -13.79 16.63
N GLU A 9 -7.85 -14.03 17.95
CA GLU A 9 -8.43 -15.20 18.61
C GLU A 9 -9.96 -15.19 18.59
N VAL A 10 -10.59 -14.03 18.85
CA VAL A 10 -12.06 -13.91 18.76
C VAL A 10 -12.55 -14.24 17.36
N ILE A 11 -11.91 -13.72 16.30
CA ILE A 11 -12.28 -14.05 14.92
C ILE A 11 -12.10 -15.56 14.68
N ARG A 12 -10.97 -16.11 15.11
CA ARG A 12 -10.65 -17.54 14.95
C ARG A 12 -11.71 -18.43 15.61
N GLU A 13 -12.15 -18.10 16.80
CA GLU A 13 -13.20 -18.86 17.53
C GLU A 13 -14.54 -18.88 16.77
N HIS A 14 -14.86 -17.81 16.07
CA HIS A 14 -16.10 -17.68 15.29
C HIS A 14 -16.04 -18.33 13.90
N ARG A 15 -14.86 -18.71 13.43
CA ARG A 15 -14.68 -19.37 12.14
C ARG A 15 -14.77 -20.89 12.29
N GLN A 16 -15.49 -21.57 11.37
CA GLN A 16 -15.64 -23.03 11.39
C GLN A 16 -14.30 -23.75 11.22
N ASP A 17 -13.43 -23.21 10.37
CA ASP A 17 -12.09 -23.76 10.09
C ASP A 17 -11.02 -23.31 11.11
N LYS A 18 -11.40 -22.50 12.10
CA LYS A 18 -10.49 -21.96 13.13
C LYS A 18 -9.29 -21.19 12.55
N ARG A 19 -9.44 -20.63 11.35
CA ARG A 19 -8.39 -19.88 10.64
C ARG A 19 -8.81 -18.42 10.44
N VAL A 20 -7.83 -17.54 10.48
CA VAL A 20 -7.96 -16.13 10.06
C VAL A 20 -7.04 -15.95 8.88
N THR A 21 -7.60 -15.60 7.74
CA THR A 21 -6.90 -15.50 6.47
C THR A 21 -6.77 -14.04 6.03
N ALA A 22 -5.69 -13.70 5.38
CA ALA A 22 -5.47 -12.39 4.82
C ALA A 22 -4.89 -12.47 3.40
N LEU A 23 -5.20 -11.47 2.58
CA LEU A 23 -4.54 -11.27 1.30
C LEU A 23 -3.88 -9.89 1.29
N VAL A 24 -2.60 -9.83 0.93
CA VAL A 24 -1.81 -8.59 0.84
C VAL A 24 -1.35 -8.43 -0.60
N ILE A 25 -1.76 -7.34 -1.26
CA ILE A 25 -1.25 -6.95 -2.59
C ILE A 25 -0.18 -5.86 -2.42
N GLY A 26 0.96 -6.02 -3.10
CA GLY A 26 2.19 -5.25 -2.88
C GLY A 26 3.05 -5.86 -1.78
N ALA A 27 2.98 -7.20 -1.62
CA ALA A 27 3.60 -7.96 -0.54
C ALA A 27 5.13 -7.86 -0.50
N LEU A 28 5.78 -7.62 -1.63
CA LEU A 28 7.24 -7.49 -1.73
C LEU A 28 7.74 -6.08 -1.38
N GLY A 29 6.83 -5.09 -1.38
CA GLY A 29 7.12 -3.71 -1.03
C GLY A 29 7.34 -3.48 0.47
N ARG A 30 7.78 -2.28 0.85
CA ARG A 30 8.00 -1.90 2.27
C ARG A 30 6.71 -1.96 3.08
N CYS A 31 5.63 -1.37 2.58
CA CYS A 31 4.33 -1.39 3.26
C CYS A 31 3.77 -2.81 3.38
N GLY A 32 3.81 -3.60 2.29
CA GLY A 32 3.32 -4.98 2.29
C GLY A 32 4.08 -5.88 3.26
N ARG A 33 5.41 -5.80 3.31
CA ARG A 33 6.21 -6.54 4.30
C ARG A 33 5.87 -6.13 5.73
N GLY A 34 5.67 -4.83 5.99
CA GLY A 34 5.24 -4.33 7.29
C GLY A 34 3.84 -4.83 7.67
N ALA A 35 2.90 -4.87 6.74
CA ALA A 35 1.57 -5.42 6.94
C ALA A 35 1.62 -6.92 7.29
N ILE A 36 2.40 -7.71 6.56
CA ILE A 36 2.59 -9.13 6.82
C ILE A 36 3.21 -9.36 8.20
N ASP A 37 4.26 -8.61 8.56
CA ASP A 37 4.88 -8.69 9.89
C ASP A 37 3.88 -8.36 11.01
N CYS A 38 3.05 -7.34 10.82
CA CYS A 38 1.99 -6.98 11.76
C CYS A 38 0.97 -8.11 11.93
N LEU A 39 0.50 -8.72 10.84
CA LEU A 39 -0.44 -9.85 10.86
C LEU A 39 0.15 -11.03 11.63
N VAL A 40 1.37 -11.44 11.31
CA VAL A 40 2.05 -12.56 11.96
C VAL A 40 2.27 -12.30 13.44
N LYS A 41 2.75 -11.10 13.81
CA LYS A 41 2.90 -10.69 15.20
C LYS A 41 1.57 -10.62 15.95
N SER A 42 0.46 -10.42 15.24
CA SER A 42 -0.90 -10.45 15.78
C SER A 42 -1.48 -11.86 15.92
N GLY A 43 -0.78 -12.89 15.45
CA GLY A 43 -1.17 -14.30 15.62
C GLY A 43 -1.77 -14.96 14.37
N VAL A 44 -1.86 -14.26 13.24
CA VAL A 44 -2.21 -14.87 11.96
C VAL A 44 -1.05 -15.76 11.52
N GLN A 45 -1.33 -16.97 11.08
CA GLN A 45 -0.27 -17.85 10.59
C GLN A 45 0.23 -17.36 9.24
N LEU A 46 1.53 -17.45 8.99
CA LEU A 46 2.12 -16.97 7.73
C LEU A 46 1.55 -17.68 6.50
N ASP A 47 1.20 -18.95 6.65
CA ASP A 47 0.58 -19.77 5.59
C ASP A 47 -0.87 -19.37 5.31
N ASP A 48 -1.51 -18.63 6.22
CA ASP A 48 -2.84 -18.05 6.07
C ASP A 48 -2.81 -16.64 5.45
N VAL A 49 -1.62 -16.13 5.11
CA VAL A 49 -1.44 -14.83 4.43
C VAL A 49 -1.05 -15.07 2.97
N ALA A 50 -2.00 -14.84 2.08
CA ALA A 50 -1.74 -14.79 0.63
C ALA A 50 -0.93 -13.51 0.31
N ARG A 51 0.24 -13.69 -0.28
CA ARG A 51 1.22 -12.63 -0.55
C ARG A 51 1.31 -12.42 -2.05
N TRP A 52 0.64 -11.39 -2.54
CA TRP A 52 0.56 -11.06 -3.96
C TRP A 52 1.35 -9.82 -4.31
N ASP A 53 1.93 -9.84 -5.49
CA ASP A 53 2.59 -8.71 -6.11
C ASP A 53 2.29 -8.68 -7.62
N LEU A 54 3.15 -8.09 -8.43
CA LEU A 54 2.95 -7.96 -9.87
C LEU A 54 2.78 -9.32 -10.56
N GLN A 55 3.47 -10.37 -10.10
CA GLN A 55 3.40 -11.70 -10.69
C GLN A 55 1.97 -12.28 -10.59
N GLU A 56 1.37 -12.28 -9.40
CA GLU A 56 0.04 -12.83 -9.15
C GLU A 56 -1.04 -11.97 -9.82
N THR A 57 -0.93 -10.64 -9.70
CA THR A 57 -1.90 -9.70 -10.28
C THR A 57 -1.85 -9.63 -11.80
N SER A 58 -0.72 -9.99 -12.43
CA SER A 58 -0.59 -10.07 -13.88
C SER A 58 -1.00 -11.42 -14.46
N ALA A 59 -1.01 -12.49 -13.65
CA ALA A 59 -1.35 -13.83 -14.10
C ALA A 59 -2.85 -13.97 -14.46
N LYS A 60 -3.69 -13.09 -13.92
CA LYS A 60 -5.13 -13.06 -14.20
C LYS A 60 -5.68 -11.65 -14.06
N SER A 61 -6.81 -11.39 -14.69
CA SER A 61 -7.52 -10.11 -14.57
C SER A 61 -8.34 -10.07 -13.28
N GLY A 62 -8.40 -8.90 -12.62
CA GLY A 62 -9.39 -8.66 -11.58
C GLY A 62 -10.83 -8.59 -12.15
N PRO A 63 -11.85 -8.53 -11.28
CA PRO A 63 -11.75 -8.58 -9.82
C PRO A 63 -11.37 -9.96 -9.29
N TYR A 64 -10.74 -10.02 -8.11
CA TYR A 64 -10.13 -11.24 -7.58
C TYR A 64 -11.00 -11.91 -6.53
N GLN A 65 -11.45 -13.14 -6.80
CA GLN A 65 -12.27 -13.96 -5.88
C GLN A 65 -11.54 -14.18 -4.54
N GLU A 66 -10.23 -14.35 -4.55
CA GLU A 66 -9.41 -14.59 -3.37
C GLU A 66 -9.49 -13.45 -2.34
N ILE A 67 -9.82 -12.25 -2.77
CA ILE A 67 -10.06 -11.13 -1.85
C ILE A 67 -11.29 -11.39 -1.00
N VAL A 68 -12.42 -11.76 -1.62
CA VAL A 68 -13.68 -12.01 -0.89
C VAL A 68 -13.65 -13.32 -0.10
N ASP A 69 -12.75 -14.24 -0.45
CA ASP A 69 -12.52 -15.51 0.26
C ASP A 69 -11.56 -15.36 1.47
N SER A 70 -10.90 -14.22 1.62
CA SER A 70 -10.04 -13.89 2.77
C SER A 70 -10.81 -13.06 3.80
N ASP A 71 -10.48 -13.18 5.09
CA ASP A 71 -11.09 -12.37 6.16
C ASP A 71 -10.68 -10.90 6.07
N LEU A 72 -9.43 -10.65 5.63
CA LEU A 72 -8.81 -9.33 5.55
C LEU A 72 -8.12 -9.15 4.20
N PHE A 73 -8.34 -8.00 3.57
CA PHE A 73 -7.58 -7.56 2.40
C PHE A 73 -6.77 -6.31 2.71
N ILE A 74 -5.48 -6.30 2.36
CA ILE A 74 -4.59 -5.14 2.53
C ILE A 74 -4.01 -4.76 1.17
N ASN A 75 -4.33 -3.55 0.70
CA ASN A 75 -3.77 -2.99 -0.51
C ASN A 75 -2.59 -2.07 -0.18
N CYS A 76 -1.41 -2.39 -0.71
CA CYS A 76 -0.17 -1.63 -0.53
C CYS A 76 0.42 -1.12 -1.84
N ILE A 77 -0.37 -1.06 -2.93
CA ILE A 77 0.11 -0.56 -4.21
C ILE A 77 -0.69 0.66 -4.67
N TYR A 78 0.04 1.57 -5.30
CA TYR A 78 -0.48 2.73 -6.00
C TYR A 78 -0.45 2.46 -7.51
N LEU A 79 -1.52 2.83 -8.23
CA LEU A 79 -1.61 2.64 -9.66
C LEU A 79 -1.45 3.96 -10.41
N SER A 80 -0.56 3.97 -11.40
CA SER A 80 -0.35 5.08 -12.34
C SER A 80 -1.07 4.87 -13.69
N LYS A 81 -1.68 3.71 -13.89
CA LYS A 81 -2.44 3.36 -15.10
C LYS A 81 -3.67 2.54 -14.76
N LYS A 82 -4.69 2.62 -15.61
CA LYS A 82 -5.93 1.88 -15.42
C LYS A 82 -5.71 0.39 -15.66
N ILE A 83 -6.14 -0.41 -14.67
CA ILE A 83 -6.28 -1.86 -14.77
C ILE A 83 -7.67 -2.25 -14.28
N PRO A 84 -8.16 -3.48 -14.51
CA PRO A 84 -9.37 -3.96 -13.86
C PRO A 84 -9.28 -3.84 -12.34
N PRO A 85 -10.39 -3.52 -11.65
CA PRO A 85 -10.39 -3.37 -10.19
C PRO A 85 -9.99 -4.67 -9.50
N PHE A 86 -9.39 -4.57 -8.31
CA PHE A 86 -9.10 -5.74 -7.49
C PHE A 86 -10.37 -6.31 -6.86
N VAL A 87 -11.26 -5.43 -6.43
CA VAL A 87 -12.58 -5.75 -5.91
C VAL A 87 -13.57 -4.68 -6.37
N ASP A 88 -14.76 -5.08 -6.76
CA ASP A 88 -15.84 -4.20 -7.18
C ASP A 88 -17.19 -4.61 -6.55
N ALA A 89 -18.21 -3.80 -6.77
CA ALA A 89 -19.55 -4.04 -6.23
C ALA A 89 -20.18 -5.32 -6.79
N ALA A 90 -19.89 -5.69 -8.04
CA ALA A 90 -20.43 -6.88 -8.67
C ALA A 90 -19.91 -8.16 -8.00
N LEU A 91 -18.58 -8.23 -7.75
CA LEU A 91 -17.96 -9.34 -7.03
C LEU A 91 -18.50 -9.47 -5.60
N LEU A 92 -18.66 -8.33 -4.89
CA LEU A 92 -19.22 -8.34 -3.54
C LEU A 92 -20.66 -8.83 -3.49
N GLN A 93 -21.50 -8.42 -4.46
CA GLN A 93 -22.88 -8.89 -4.59
C GLN A 93 -22.95 -10.38 -4.92
N GLN A 94 -22.09 -10.86 -5.84
CA GLN A 94 -22.00 -12.28 -6.19
C GLN A 94 -21.60 -13.15 -4.98
N ALA A 95 -20.64 -12.70 -4.18
CA ALA A 95 -20.19 -13.40 -3.00
C ALA A 95 -21.28 -13.45 -1.91
N GLY A 96 -22.08 -12.39 -1.77
CA GLY A 96 -23.21 -12.32 -0.84
C GLY A 96 -22.84 -12.75 0.58
N SER A 97 -23.66 -13.62 1.17
CA SER A 97 -23.44 -14.15 2.53
C SER A 97 -22.27 -15.17 2.63
N ASN A 98 -21.77 -15.67 1.51
CA ASN A 98 -20.63 -16.61 1.51
C ASN A 98 -19.28 -15.89 1.63
N ARG A 99 -19.29 -14.55 1.56
CA ARG A 99 -18.09 -13.71 1.69
C ARG A 99 -17.46 -13.87 3.08
N ARG A 100 -16.15 -14.14 3.11
CA ARG A 100 -15.34 -14.07 4.35
C ARG A 100 -14.91 -12.65 4.68
N LEU A 101 -14.68 -11.82 3.64
CA LEU A 101 -14.11 -10.48 3.76
C LEU A 101 -14.95 -9.59 4.67
N GLY A 102 -14.35 -9.16 5.76
CA GLY A 102 -14.97 -8.23 6.73
C GLY A 102 -14.27 -6.87 6.76
N THR A 103 -13.00 -6.83 6.37
CA THR A 103 -12.22 -5.58 6.44
C THR A 103 -11.26 -5.44 5.27
N ILE A 104 -11.23 -4.24 4.69
CA ILE A 104 -10.21 -3.82 3.74
C ILE A 104 -9.35 -2.73 4.40
N VAL A 105 -8.03 -2.86 4.29
CA VAL A 105 -7.08 -1.81 4.64
C VAL A 105 -6.45 -1.31 3.36
N ASP A 106 -6.89 -0.14 2.90
CA ASP A 106 -6.30 0.50 1.73
C ASP A 106 -5.22 1.49 2.16
N VAL A 107 -3.96 1.05 2.09
CA VAL A 107 -2.80 1.87 2.47
C VAL A 107 -2.52 2.95 1.42
N SER A 108 -2.94 2.75 0.17
CA SER A 108 -2.77 3.76 -0.88
C SER A 108 -3.73 4.93 -0.75
N CYS A 109 -4.90 4.73 -0.13
CA CYS A 109 -5.92 5.76 0.13
C CYS A 109 -6.33 6.55 -1.12
N ASP A 110 -6.44 5.88 -2.27
CA ASP A 110 -6.42 6.50 -3.58
C ASP A 110 -7.83 6.86 -4.09
N THR A 111 -8.65 7.43 -3.20
CA THR A 111 -10.09 7.69 -3.43
C THR A 111 -10.39 8.62 -4.61
N THR A 112 -9.47 9.50 -4.98
CA THR A 112 -9.63 10.48 -6.07
C THR A 112 -8.91 10.07 -7.36
N ASN A 113 -8.12 9.00 -7.34
CA ASN A 113 -7.39 8.52 -8.51
C ASN A 113 -8.36 7.81 -9.47
N PRO A 114 -8.40 8.20 -10.77
CA PRO A 114 -9.20 7.49 -11.77
C PRO A 114 -8.75 6.03 -11.99
N HIS A 115 -7.62 5.65 -11.43
CA HIS A 115 -7.04 4.31 -11.49
C HIS A 115 -7.21 3.51 -10.20
N ASN A 116 -8.01 4.02 -9.23
CA ASN A 116 -8.27 3.35 -7.96
C ASN A 116 -8.71 1.88 -8.18
N PRO A 117 -7.95 0.89 -7.65
CA PRO A 117 -8.29 -0.52 -7.83
C PRO A 117 -9.40 -1.01 -6.89
N ILE A 118 -9.87 -0.17 -5.96
CA ILE A 118 -10.88 -0.50 -4.96
C ILE A 118 -12.04 0.52 -5.03
N PRO A 119 -12.80 0.60 -6.15
CA PRO A 119 -13.80 1.64 -6.38
C PRO A 119 -15.13 1.39 -5.64
N ILE A 120 -15.09 0.86 -4.43
CA ILE A 120 -16.26 0.52 -3.60
C ILE A 120 -16.46 1.48 -2.43
N TYR A 121 -15.56 2.43 -2.26
CA TYR A 121 -15.63 3.51 -1.29
C TYR A 121 -15.03 4.79 -1.92
N SER A 122 -15.33 5.96 -1.35
CA SER A 122 -14.96 7.25 -1.93
C SER A 122 -14.47 8.31 -0.95
N VAL A 123 -14.28 7.93 0.32
CA VAL A 123 -13.88 8.86 1.38
C VAL A 123 -12.73 8.29 2.19
N ASN A 124 -11.78 9.14 2.56
CA ASN A 124 -10.73 8.77 3.50
C ASN A 124 -11.31 8.71 4.92
N THR A 125 -10.76 7.81 5.72
CA THR A 125 -11.10 7.67 7.13
C THR A 125 -10.07 8.42 8.01
N THR A 126 -10.38 8.61 9.28
CA THR A 126 -9.53 9.30 10.25
C THR A 126 -9.28 8.42 11.49
N PHE A 127 -8.38 8.83 12.38
CA PHE A 127 -8.16 8.07 13.62
C PHE A 127 -9.38 8.10 14.55
N GLU A 128 -10.22 9.14 14.49
CA GLU A 128 -11.46 9.26 15.24
C GLU A 128 -12.58 8.40 14.64
N ARG A 129 -12.56 8.23 13.32
CA ARG A 129 -13.48 7.38 12.55
C ARG A 129 -12.68 6.49 11.62
N PRO A 130 -12.10 5.41 12.16
CA PRO A 130 -11.09 4.64 11.43
C PRO A 130 -11.66 3.78 10.30
N THR A 131 -12.96 3.56 10.29
CA THR A 131 -13.61 2.73 9.27
C THR A 131 -14.78 3.45 8.60
N VAL A 132 -15.06 3.06 7.38
CA VAL A 132 -16.27 3.39 6.62
C VAL A 132 -16.88 2.13 6.05
N GLY A 133 -18.20 1.97 6.23
CA GLY A 133 -18.94 0.85 5.65
C GLY A 133 -19.05 0.96 4.13
N VAL A 134 -19.05 -0.18 3.45
CA VAL A 134 -19.25 -0.24 2.00
C VAL A 134 -20.75 -0.18 1.70
N PRO A 135 -21.24 0.78 0.90
CA PRO A 135 -22.66 0.91 0.62
C PRO A 135 -23.27 -0.38 0.05
N GLY A 136 -24.37 -0.83 0.65
CA GLY A 136 -25.09 -2.04 0.22
C GLY A 136 -24.40 -3.36 0.54
N VAL A 137 -23.34 -3.36 1.36
CA VAL A 137 -22.60 -4.57 1.76
C VAL A 137 -22.46 -4.61 3.28
N ASP A 138 -23.39 -5.27 3.95
CA ASP A 138 -23.37 -5.36 5.42
C ASP A 138 -22.12 -6.05 5.96
N GLY A 139 -21.55 -5.50 7.02
CA GLY A 139 -20.40 -6.06 7.73
C GLY A 139 -19.07 -6.02 6.94
N LEU A 140 -18.98 -5.19 5.88
CA LEU A 140 -17.72 -4.88 5.21
C LEU A 140 -17.33 -3.43 5.51
N GLU A 141 -16.14 -3.26 6.05
CA GLU A 141 -15.58 -1.96 6.38
C GLU A 141 -14.24 -1.71 5.69
N VAL A 142 -13.97 -0.46 5.37
CA VAL A 142 -12.71 -0.02 4.77
C VAL A 142 -12.00 0.92 5.73
N ILE A 143 -10.71 0.68 5.96
CA ILE A 143 -9.77 1.59 6.60
C ILE A 143 -8.97 2.26 5.48
N SER A 144 -9.04 3.59 5.41
CA SER A 144 -8.39 4.40 4.38
C SER A 144 -7.87 5.70 5.01
N ILE A 145 -6.91 5.56 5.95
CA ILE A 145 -6.30 6.69 6.65
C ILE A 145 -5.05 7.13 5.88
N ASP A 146 -5.09 8.35 5.35
CA ASP A 146 -4.05 8.89 4.46
C ASP A 146 -2.67 9.05 5.14
N HIS A 147 -2.62 9.13 6.45
CA HIS A 147 -1.39 9.38 7.21
C HIS A 147 -1.13 8.35 8.32
N LEU A 148 -1.27 7.07 8.00
CA LEU A 148 -1.05 5.94 8.93
C LEU A 148 0.27 6.02 9.73
N PRO A 149 1.42 6.47 9.18
CA PRO A 149 2.66 6.57 9.95
C PRO A 149 2.57 7.47 11.19
N THR A 150 1.62 8.43 11.21
CA THR A 150 1.42 9.32 12.37
C THR A 150 0.84 8.63 13.61
N LEU A 151 0.42 7.35 13.51
CA LEU A 151 0.12 6.51 14.67
C LEU A 151 1.35 6.18 15.52
N LEU A 152 2.55 6.21 14.91
CA LEU A 152 3.84 5.97 15.55
C LEU A 152 4.79 7.12 15.17
N PRO A 153 4.48 8.37 15.58
CA PRO A 153 5.11 9.56 15.02
C PRO A 153 6.61 9.62 15.30
N ARG A 154 7.03 9.19 16.46
CA ARG A 154 8.45 9.16 16.85
C ARG A 154 9.22 8.15 16.01
N GLU A 155 8.78 6.91 16.03
CA GLU A 155 9.43 5.79 15.32
C GLU A 155 9.47 6.04 13.80
N SER A 156 8.38 6.58 13.24
CA SER A 156 8.30 6.94 11.83
C SER A 156 9.25 8.07 11.47
N SER A 157 9.35 9.09 12.30
CA SER A 157 10.27 10.22 12.10
C SER A 157 11.73 9.81 12.24
N GLU A 158 12.05 8.98 13.22
CA GLU A 158 13.40 8.43 13.43
C GLU A 158 13.83 7.59 12.21
N ALA A 159 12.97 6.67 11.74
CA ALA A 159 13.25 5.83 10.58
C ALA A 159 13.40 6.68 9.31
N PHE A 160 12.48 7.61 9.07
CA PHE A 160 12.54 8.49 7.89
C PHE A 160 13.81 9.36 7.90
N SER A 161 14.15 9.96 9.03
CA SER A 161 15.36 10.80 9.17
C SER A 161 16.63 9.99 8.95
N HIS A 162 16.69 8.78 9.51
CA HIS A 162 17.82 7.87 9.32
C HIS A 162 18.01 7.51 7.83
N ASP A 163 16.93 7.18 7.14
CA ASP A 163 16.98 6.77 5.74
C ASP A 163 17.26 7.94 4.77
N LEU A 164 16.76 9.15 5.11
CA LEU A 164 16.92 10.33 4.26
C LEU A 164 18.28 11.03 4.45
N LEU A 165 18.83 11.06 5.68
CA LEU A 165 20.03 11.81 6.01
C LEU A 165 21.23 11.54 5.09
N PRO A 166 21.56 10.29 4.76
CA PRO A 166 22.66 10.00 3.86
C PRO A 166 22.52 10.66 2.46
N SER A 167 21.28 10.72 1.93
CA SER A 167 20.99 11.39 0.67
C SER A 167 21.10 12.91 0.81
N LEU A 168 20.60 13.50 1.90
CA LEU A 168 20.69 14.94 2.15
C LEU A 168 22.13 15.42 2.25
N LEU A 169 23.02 14.65 2.84
CA LEU A 169 24.44 14.99 2.98
C LEU A 169 25.18 15.05 1.62
N GLN A 170 24.60 14.55 0.55
CA GLN A 170 25.16 14.65 -0.81
C GLN A 170 24.81 16.00 -1.49
N LEU A 171 23.77 16.71 -1.05
CA LEU A 171 23.30 17.95 -1.70
C LEU A 171 24.39 19.02 -1.87
N PRO A 172 25.25 19.33 -0.87
CA PRO A 172 26.29 20.35 -1.02
C PRO A 172 27.30 20.03 -2.14
N TYR A 173 27.55 18.75 -2.42
CA TYR A 173 28.48 18.32 -3.47
C TYR A 173 27.87 18.51 -4.85
N ILE A 174 26.54 18.36 -4.97
CA ILE A 174 25.82 18.47 -6.24
C ILE A 174 25.65 19.93 -6.66
N GLN A 175 25.44 20.85 -5.72
CA GLN A 175 25.21 22.27 -5.99
C GLN A 175 26.44 23.02 -6.50
N ASN A 176 27.65 22.50 -6.25
CA ASN A 176 28.91 23.17 -6.54
C ASN A 176 29.64 22.65 -7.79
N ASP A 177 29.10 21.64 -8.45
CA ASP A 177 29.75 21.02 -9.63
C ASP A 177 28.70 20.57 -10.63
N GLU A 178 28.68 21.19 -11.82
CA GLU A 178 27.76 20.84 -12.93
C GLU A 178 27.96 19.39 -13.42
N HIS A 179 29.13 18.80 -13.15
CA HIS A 179 29.44 17.41 -13.51
C HIS A 179 29.31 16.42 -12.35
N ALA A 180 29.00 16.90 -11.13
CA ALA A 180 28.90 16.05 -9.95
C ALA A 180 27.77 15.01 -10.08
N LEU A 181 26.67 15.36 -10.73
CA LEU A 181 25.56 14.43 -11.00
C LEU A 181 25.96 13.30 -11.94
N ASP A 182 26.74 13.61 -12.99
CA ASP A 182 27.27 12.63 -13.93
C ASP A 182 28.30 11.70 -13.27
N ALA A 183 29.16 12.28 -12.40
CA ALA A 183 30.13 11.52 -11.62
C ALA A 183 29.43 10.58 -10.62
N LEU A 184 28.41 11.07 -9.91
CA LEU A 184 27.60 10.26 -8.98
C LEU A 184 26.80 9.16 -9.67
N GLN A 185 26.36 9.39 -10.92
CA GLN A 185 25.75 8.33 -11.73
C GLN A 185 26.72 7.21 -12.10
N LYS A 186 28.00 7.55 -12.37
CA LYS A 186 29.02 6.58 -12.77
C LYS A 186 29.59 5.80 -11.59
N GLU A 187 29.78 6.45 -10.45
CA GLU A 187 30.35 5.82 -9.24
C GLU A 187 29.34 4.99 -8.44
N HIS A 188 28.06 5.36 -8.49
CA HIS A 188 27.01 4.78 -7.61
C HIS A 188 25.72 4.48 -8.39
N ALA A 189 25.77 3.59 -9.38
CA ALA A 189 24.58 3.18 -10.14
C ALA A 189 23.42 2.70 -9.24
N GLU A 190 23.71 2.32 -7.99
CA GLU A 190 22.74 1.91 -6.97
C GLU A 190 22.89 2.67 -5.63
N GLY A 191 23.75 3.68 -5.52
CA GLY A 191 24.08 4.41 -4.31
C GLY A 191 23.21 5.64 -4.05
N GLN A 192 23.46 6.29 -2.91
CA GLN A 192 22.71 7.46 -2.41
C GLN A 192 22.78 8.69 -3.35
N GLY A 193 23.87 8.88 -4.09
CA GLY A 193 24.01 9.92 -5.11
C GLY A 193 23.08 9.73 -6.32
N ALA A 194 22.74 8.49 -6.65
CA ALA A 194 21.83 8.16 -7.74
C ALA A 194 20.38 8.68 -7.49
N VAL A 195 20.01 8.98 -6.24
CA VAL A 195 18.68 9.56 -5.91
C VAL A 195 18.55 10.95 -6.54
N TRP A 196 19.53 11.81 -6.34
CA TRP A 196 19.51 13.18 -6.85
C TRP A 196 19.64 13.25 -8.37
N ALA A 197 20.49 12.39 -8.95
CA ALA A 197 20.60 12.28 -10.40
C ALA A 197 19.29 11.84 -11.06
N ARG A 198 18.54 10.92 -10.44
CA ARG A 198 17.18 10.56 -10.91
C ARG A 198 16.18 11.70 -10.73
N ALA A 199 16.26 12.43 -9.61
CA ALA A 199 15.39 13.57 -9.35
C ALA A 199 15.63 14.70 -10.37
N GLU A 200 16.88 15.04 -10.67
CA GLU A 200 17.25 16.02 -11.70
C GLU A 200 16.73 15.60 -13.08
N LYS A 201 16.94 14.34 -13.48
CA LYS A 201 16.47 13.83 -14.75
C LYS A 201 14.95 13.89 -14.88
N LEU A 202 14.23 13.58 -13.81
CA LEU A 202 12.76 13.69 -13.75
C LEU A 202 12.32 15.15 -13.86
N PHE A 203 12.99 16.07 -13.17
CA PHE A 203 12.71 17.50 -13.23
C PHE A 203 12.91 18.02 -14.67
N GLN A 204 14.03 17.73 -15.31
CA GLN A 204 14.32 18.16 -16.68
C GLN A 204 13.26 17.59 -17.68
N HIS A 205 12.84 16.36 -17.50
CA HIS A 205 11.78 15.77 -18.32
C HIS A 205 10.48 16.55 -18.21
N HIS A 206 10.00 16.83 -16.98
CA HIS A 206 8.76 17.58 -16.77
C HIS A 206 8.87 19.03 -17.21
N MET A 207 10.03 19.66 -17.07
CA MET A 207 10.27 21.02 -17.58
C MET A 207 10.18 21.06 -19.11
N ALA A 208 10.78 20.09 -19.80
CA ALA A 208 10.68 19.97 -21.26
C ALA A 208 9.23 19.77 -21.71
N ASP A 209 8.48 18.92 -21.04
CA ASP A 209 7.06 18.68 -21.33
C ASP A 209 6.21 19.93 -21.08
N ALA A 210 6.43 20.67 -20.00
CA ALA A 210 5.71 21.91 -19.70
C ALA A 210 5.97 22.97 -20.76
N VAL A 211 7.22 23.16 -21.16
CA VAL A 211 7.59 24.09 -22.26
C VAL A 211 6.94 23.67 -23.60
N ALA A 212 6.93 22.38 -23.92
CA ALA A 212 6.35 21.87 -25.15
C ALA A 212 4.81 22.04 -25.21
N HIS A 213 4.12 22.06 -24.07
CA HIS A 213 2.67 22.19 -23.95
C HIS A 213 2.19 23.60 -23.57
N GLY A 214 3.09 24.57 -23.50
CA GLY A 214 2.75 26.00 -23.33
C GLY A 214 2.26 26.38 -21.93
N ALA A 215 2.78 25.71 -20.91
CA ALA A 215 2.53 26.07 -19.50
C ALA A 215 3.44 27.21 -19.05
#